data_62c694d654614794eacc8af9c4eee0ae
#
_entry.id   62c694d654614794eacc8af9c4eee0ae
#
_cell.length_a   1.000
_cell.length_b   1.000
_cell.length_c   1.000
_cell.angle_alpha   90.00
_cell.angle_beta   90.00
_cell.angle_gamma   90.00
#
_symmetry.space_group_name_H-M   'P 1'
#
loop_
_entity.id
_entity.type
_entity.pdbx_description
1 polymer ?
#
loop_
_entity_poly.entity_id
_entity_poly.type
_entity_poly.pdbx_seq_one_letter_code
_entity_poly.pdbx_strand_id
1 'polypeptide(L)'
;MRLLSAIAAIVAVVAAFSAADVYAQDDTSAPFGLKWNASSDDIRSIGVNLSPANLSDFGTSYTATGLPKALSDMATVVLSFGYDDKLWRVAALSREFKNDQYGAAAKARYAEIEASLEKAYTAGSKFHRQSTDSYFGKPENFTYSLLKNEASWFSLYSSAAADIELSIGASGTSDSYWRLIYSYRDGEKKFRSGKKDAELDAL
;
A
#
# COMPACT_ATOMS: atom_id res chain seq x y z
N MET A 1 -18.80 47.05 -61.05
CA MET A 1 -18.62 47.06 -59.59
C MET A 1 -18.46 45.64 -59.15
N ARG A 2 -17.23 45.27 -58.74
CA ARG A 2 -16.84 43.90 -58.40
C ARG A 2 -16.83 43.78 -56.89
N LEU A 3 -17.60 42.83 -56.35
CA LEU A 3 -17.55 42.41 -54.96
C LEU A 3 -16.72 41.13 -54.86
N LEU A 4 -15.59 41.24 -54.18
CA LEU A 4 -14.72 40.13 -53.86
C LEU A 4 -15.20 39.46 -52.56
N SER A 5 -15.57 38.20 -52.68
CA SER A 5 -15.85 37.31 -51.52
C SER A 5 -14.57 36.75 -50.98
N ALA A 6 -14.24 37.04 -49.72
CA ALA A 6 -13.15 36.43 -49.00
C ALA A 6 -13.68 35.19 -48.28
N ILE A 7 -13.16 34.02 -48.63
CA ILE A 7 -13.41 32.75 -47.96
C ILE A 7 -12.32 32.61 -46.87
N ALA A 8 -12.72 32.67 -45.61
CA ALA A 8 -11.87 32.37 -44.49
C ALA A 8 -11.83 30.85 -44.26
N ALA A 9 -10.69 30.25 -44.49
CA ALA A 9 -10.43 28.83 -44.14
C ALA A 9 -10.13 28.72 -42.65
N ILE A 10 -11.01 28.07 -41.91
CA ILE A 10 -10.80 27.68 -40.52
C ILE A 10 -9.99 26.39 -40.54
N VAL A 11 -8.70 26.45 -40.18
CA VAL A 11 -7.87 25.27 -39.91
C VAL A 11 -8.17 24.78 -38.49
N ALA A 12 -8.93 23.71 -38.40
CA ALA A 12 -9.11 22.99 -37.12
C ALA A 12 -7.84 22.20 -36.81
N VAL A 13 -7.06 22.67 -35.84
CA VAL A 13 -5.95 21.87 -35.26
C VAL A 13 -6.58 20.85 -34.33
N VAL A 14 -6.71 19.62 -34.79
CA VAL A 14 -7.02 18.47 -33.94
C VAL A 14 -5.77 18.12 -33.16
N ALA A 15 -5.68 18.57 -31.91
CA ALA A 15 -4.67 18.09 -30.97
C ALA A 15 -5.02 16.64 -30.62
N ALA A 16 -4.30 15.69 -31.22
CA ALA A 16 -4.32 14.30 -30.83
C ALA A 16 -3.69 14.19 -29.42
N PHE A 17 -4.51 14.11 -28.40
CA PHE A 17 -4.06 13.67 -27.09
C PHE A 17 -3.69 12.19 -27.19
N SER A 18 -2.41 11.91 -27.26
CA SER A 18 -1.88 10.57 -27.07
C SER A 18 -2.09 10.17 -25.62
N ALA A 19 -3.19 9.49 -25.34
CA ALA A 19 -3.40 8.78 -24.09
C ALA A 19 -2.58 7.48 -24.14
N ALA A 20 -1.36 7.51 -23.70
CA ALA A 20 -0.58 6.33 -23.29
C ALA A 20 0.72 6.74 -22.59
N ASP A 21 0.64 7.51 -21.51
CA ASP A 21 1.62 7.35 -20.46
C ASP A 21 1.13 6.24 -19.54
N VAL A 22 1.21 5.00 -20.03
CA VAL A 22 1.34 3.85 -19.17
C VAL A 22 2.64 4.09 -18.41
N TYR A 23 2.55 4.55 -17.17
CA TYR A 23 3.68 4.63 -16.27
C TYR A 23 4.22 3.20 -16.14
N ALA A 24 5.23 2.88 -16.93
CA ALA A 24 6.12 1.77 -16.63
C ALA A 24 6.73 2.15 -15.28
N GLN A 25 6.19 1.57 -14.20
CA GLN A 25 6.71 1.78 -12.88
C GLN A 25 8.13 1.22 -12.91
N ASP A 26 9.14 2.10 -12.76
CA ASP A 26 10.53 1.70 -12.67
C ASP A 26 10.61 0.62 -11.58
N ASP A 27 11.21 -0.53 -11.88
CA ASP A 27 11.32 -1.69 -10.96
C ASP A 27 11.98 -1.32 -9.62
N THR A 28 12.61 -0.15 -9.54
CA THR A 28 13.19 0.41 -8.31
C THR A 28 12.22 1.32 -7.53
N SER A 29 11.07 1.68 -8.10
CA SER A 29 10.12 2.59 -7.45
C SER A 29 9.36 1.89 -6.32
N ALA A 30 9.48 2.43 -5.11
CA ALA A 30 8.72 2.00 -3.93
C ALA A 30 7.53 2.95 -3.66
N PRO A 31 6.55 2.56 -2.84
CA PRO A 31 5.41 3.42 -2.52
C PRO A 31 5.85 4.69 -1.78
N PHE A 32 4.95 5.67 -1.76
CA PHE A 32 5.09 6.94 -1.03
C PHE A 32 6.29 7.80 -1.45
N GLY A 33 6.80 7.62 -2.69
CA GLY A 33 7.93 8.37 -3.24
C GLY A 33 9.29 7.86 -2.79
N LEU A 34 9.36 6.65 -2.26
CA LEU A 34 10.57 5.94 -1.88
C LEU A 34 11.16 5.14 -3.04
N LYS A 35 12.32 4.53 -2.81
CA LYS A 35 12.97 3.60 -3.74
C LYS A 35 13.27 2.27 -3.04
N TRP A 36 13.03 1.17 -3.72
CA TRP A 36 13.48 -0.14 -3.27
C TRP A 36 15.01 -0.21 -3.22
N ASN A 37 15.54 -1.01 -2.33
CA ASN A 37 16.97 -1.15 -2.08
C ASN A 37 17.68 0.15 -1.60
N ALA A 38 16.95 1.23 -1.28
CA ALA A 38 17.54 2.37 -0.59
C ALA A 38 17.99 1.96 0.82
N SER A 39 19.12 2.49 1.28
CA SER A 39 19.57 2.32 2.67
C SER A 39 18.76 3.22 3.62
N SER A 40 18.86 2.97 4.91
CA SER A 40 18.25 3.83 5.91
C SER A 40 18.81 5.28 5.83
N ASP A 41 20.08 5.43 5.49
CA ASP A 41 20.71 6.75 5.29
C ASP A 41 20.23 7.44 4.01
N ASP A 42 20.04 6.70 2.90
CA ASP A 42 19.44 7.25 1.68
C ASP A 42 18.04 7.80 1.97
N ILE A 43 17.25 7.07 2.76
CA ILE A 43 15.89 7.50 3.17
C ILE A 43 15.94 8.76 4.04
N ARG A 44 16.88 8.86 4.98
CA ARG A 44 17.08 10.09 5.78
C ARG A 44 17.52 11.28 4.92
N SER A 45 18.35 11.04 3.92
CA SER A 45 18.89 12.09 3.05
C SER A 45 17.81 12.84 2.24
N ILE A 46 16.67 12.22 1.98
CA ILE A 46 15.51 12.85 1.31
C ILE A 46 14.52 13.51 2.29
N GLY A 47 14.91 13.68 3.56
CA GLY A 47 14.12 14.38 4.57
C GLY A 47 13.13 13.51 5.36
N VAL A 48 13.18 12.20 5.21
CA VAL A 48 12.35 11.27 6.01
C VAL A 48 12.99 11.04 7.38
N ASN A 49 12.20 11.23 8.43
CA ASN A 49 12.63 10.93 9.79
C ASN A 49 12.33 9.47 10.13
N LEU A 50 13.34 8.74 10.59
CA LEU A 50 13.25 7.33 10.97
C LEU A 50 13.45 7.19 12.49
N SER A 51 12.46 6.61 13.18
CA SER A 51 12.52 6.25 14.60
C SER A 51 12.46 4.73 14.74
N PRO A 52 13.31 4.09 15.58
CA PRO A 52 13.31 2.63 15.73
C PRO A 52 11.92 2.07 16.04
N ALA A 53 11.57 0.96 15.41
CA ALA A 53 10.35 0.22 15.67
C ALA A 53 10.70 -1.22 16.11
N ASN A 54 10.06 -1.71 17.18
CA ASN A 54 10.29 -3.05 17.72
C ASN A 54 9.52 -4.11 16.91
N LEU A 55 9.95 -4.35 15.67
CA LEU A 55 9.37 -5.36 14.77
C LEU A 55 10.49 -6.25 14.23
N SER A 56 11.01 -7.15 15.06
CA SER A 56 12.15 -8.01 14.74
C SER A 56 11.91 -9.03 13.63
N ASP A 57 10.64 -9.39 13.38
CA ASP A 57 10.30 -10.43 12.39
C ASP A 57 10.62 -10.03 10.94
N PHE A 58 10.82 -8.75 10.67
CA PHE A 58 11.04 -8.19 9.34
C PHE A 58 12.40 -7.51 9.17
N GLY A 59 13.36 -7.83 10.04
CA GLY A 59 14.67 -7.18 10.09
C GLY A 59 14.64 -5.86 10.86
N THR A 60 15.61 -4.97 10.56
CA THR A 60 15.65 -3.65 11.19
C THR A 60 14.49 -2.82 10.69
N SER A 61 13.61 -2.39 11.60
CA SER A 61 12.39 -1.66 11.25
C SER A 61 12.35 -0.28 11.90
N TYR A 62 11.79 0.68 11.18
CA TYR A 62 11.63 2.06 11.63
C TYR A 62 10.21 2.55 11.35
N THR A 63 9.65 3.32 12.26
CA THR A 63 8.52 4.21 11.93
C THR A 63 9.05 5.42 11.17
N ALA A 64 8.37 5.81 10.08
CA ALA A 64 8.78 6.87 9.19
C ALA A 64 7.78 8.03 9.22
N THR A 65 8.30 9.28 9.24
CA THR A 65 7.52 10.51 9.07
C THR A 65 8.18 11.42 8.05
N GLY A 66 7.41 12.34 7.45
CA GLY A 66 7.96 13.24 6.42
C GLY A 66 8.15 12.57 5.05
N LEU A 67 7.37 11.54 4.74
CA LEU A 67 7.42 10.87 3.44
C LEU A 67 7.07 11.83 2.29
N PRO A 68 7.72 11.71 1.11
CA PRO A 68 7.46 12.58 -0.04
C PRO A 68 6.00 12.55 -0.54
N LYS A 69 5.33 11.42 -0.37
CA LYS A 69 3.90 11.23 -0.70
C LYS A 69 3.22 10.50 0.46
N ALA A 70 1.97 10.86 0.74
CA ALA A 70 1.18 10.23 1.82
C ALA A 70 -0.30 10.21 1.47
N LEU A 71 -1.03 9.23 2.01
CA LEU A 71 -2.50 9.27 2.04
C LEU A 71 -2.93 10.15 3.22
N SER A 72 -4.02 10.92 3.05
CA SER A 72 -4.46 11.92 4.03
C SER A 72 -4.87 11.34 5.40
N ASP A 73 -5.23 10.08 5.43
CA ASP A 73 -5.67 9.34 6.62
C ASP A 73 -4.62 8.34 7.13
N MET A 74 -3.42 8.34 6.55
CA MET A 74 -2.30 7.52 7.01
C MET A 74 -1.77 8.02 8.35
N ALA A 75 -1.69 7.14 9.35
CA ALA A 75 -1.22 7.47 10.69
C ALA A 75 0.18 6.94 10.97
N THR A 76 0.49 5.75 10.49
CA THR A 76 1.77 5.09 10.77
C THR A 76 2.31 4.46 9.49
N VAL A 77 3.60 4.66 9.25
CA VAL A 77 4.32 3.92 8.21
C VAL A 77 5.53 3.26 8.86
N VAL A 78 5.70 1.99 8.57
CA VAL A 78 6.86 1.21 8.99
C VAL A 78 7.65 0.81 7.76
N LEU A 79 8.94 1.11 7.79
CA LEU A 79 9.92 0.71 6.79
C LEU A 79 10.77 -0.42 7.38
N SER A 80 10.90 -1.54 6.66
CA SER A 80 11.72 -2.66 7.10
C SER A 80 12.89 -2.87 6.13
N PHE A 81 14.08 -3.03 6.71
CA PHE A 81 15.34 -3.17 6.01
C PHE A 81 15.91 -4.58 6.26
N GLY A 82 16.52 -5.15 5.23
CA GLY A 82 17.21 -6.42 5.32
C GLY A 82 18.53 -6.32 6.11
N TYR A 83 19.27 -7.42 6.21
CA TYR A 83 20.57 -7.49 6.87
C TYR A 83 21.65 -6.62 6.21
N ASP A 84 21.44 -6.27 4.94
CA ASP A 84 22.29 -5.38 4.13
C ASP A 84 21.86 -3.90 4.21
N ASP A 85 20.98 -3.53 5.16
CA ASP A 85 20.36 -2.21 5.28
C ASP A 85 19.66 -1.76 3.99
N LYS A 86 18.95 -2.66 3.31
CA LYS A 86 18.19 -2.36 2.10
C LYS A 86 16.69 -2.44 2.35
N LEU A 87 15.96 -1.36 1.96
CA LEU A 87 14.51 -1.30 2.07
C LEU A 87 13.87 -2.38 1.21
N TRP A 88 13.10 -3.26 1.85
CA TRP A 88 12.38 -4.32 1.15
C TRP A 88 10.88 -4.37 1.49
N ARG A 89 10.46 -3.75 2.60
CA ARG A 89 9.05 -3.77 3.00
C ARG A 89 8.60 -2.40 3.49
N VAL A 90 7.40 -2.00 3.06
CA VAL A 90 6.73 -0.78 3.50
C VAL A 90 5.33 -1.16 3.97
N ALA A 91 5.00 -0.86 5.22
CA ALA A 91 3.67 -1.10 5.78
C ALA A 91 3.07 0.23 6.23
N ALA A 92 1.92 0.59 5.68
CA ALA A 92 1.18 1.78 6.05
C ALA A 92 -0.13 1.39 6.74
N LEU A 93 -0.49 2.10 7.80
CA LEU A 93 -1.72 1.93 8.56
C LEU A 93 -2.46 3.26 8.61
N SER A 94 -3.78 3.21 8.50
CA SER A 94 -4.61 4.39 8.73
C SER A 94 -4.69 4.76 10.20
N ARG A 95 -5.20 5.97 10.46
CA ARG A 95 -5.84 6.25 11.76
C ARG A 95 -7.02 5.29 11.95
N GLU A 96 -7.37 5.07 13.20
CA GLU A 96 -8.51 4.23 13.55
C GLU A 96 -9.83 4.89 13.17
N PHE A 97 -10.74 4.11 12.63
CA PHE A 97 -12.16 4.44 12.48
C PHE A 97 -12.85 4.02 13.77
N LYS A 98 -13.13 5.01 14.62
CA LYS A 98 -13.74 4.79 15.93
C LYS A 98 -15.24 4.48 15.83
N ASN A 99 -15.74 3.56 16.70
CA ASN A 99 -17.14 3.13 16.74
C ASN A 99 -17.66 2.56 15.39
N ASP A 100 -16.80 1.90 14.65
CA ASP A 100 -17.06 1.32 13.32
C ASP A 100 -17.35 -0.20 13.45
N GLN A 101 -18.31 -0.58 14.29
CA GLN A 101 -18.66 -1.97 14.56
C GLN A 101 -19.08 -2.78 13.31
N TYR A 102 -19.74 -2.10 12.34
CA TYR A 102 -20.11 -2.67 11.03
C TYR A 102 -18.94 -2.69 10.03
N GLY A 103 -17.83 -2.00 10.35
CA GLY A 103 -16.72 -1.78 9.43
C GLY A 103 -17.09 -0.87 8.25
N ALA A 104 -18.14 -0.05 8.39
CA ALA A 104 -18.67 0.74 7.29
C ALA A 104 -17.68 1.80 6.79
N ALA A 105 -17.05 2.53 7.70
CA ALA A 105 -16.06 3.56 7.37
C ALA A 105 -14.78 2.93 6.80
N ALA A 106 -14.28 1.86 7.41
CA ALA A 106 -13.11 1.14 6.93
C ALA A 106 -13.34 0.52 5.55
N LYS A 107 -14.50 -0.13 5.31
CA LYS A 107 -14.86 -0.72 4.01
C LYS A 107 -15.00 0.34 2.92
N ALA A 108 -15.60 1.50 3.22
CA ALA A 108 -15.71 2.60 2.26
C ALA A 108 -14.31 3.09 1.85
N ARG A 109 -13.44 3.34 2.81
CA ARG A 109 -12.08 3.79 2.53
C ARG A 109 -11.23 2.73 1.84
N TYR A 110 -11.38 1.48 2.25
CA TYR A 110 -10.77 0.32 1.60
C TYR A 110 -11.12 0.28 0.11
N ALA A 111 -12.41 0.43 -0.26
CA ALA A 111 -12.86 0.39 -1.65
C ALA A 111 -12.24 1.52 -2.51
N GLU A 112 -12.03 2.72 -1.94
CA GLU A 112 -11.36 3.82 -2.65
C GLU A 112 -9.88 3.50 -2.94
N ILE A 113 -9.17 2.93 -1.95
CA ILE A 113 -7.78 2.51 -2.11
C ILE A 113 -7.70 1.34 -3.09
N GLU A 114 -8.59 0.36 -2.95
CA GLU A 114 -8.69 -0.81 -3.83
C GLU A 114 -8.86 -0.38 -5.29
N ALA A 115 -9.80 0.52 -5.59
CA ALA A 115 -10.02 1.03 -6.94
C ALA A 115 -8.79 1.77 -7.53
N SER A 116 -7.97 2.36 -6.67
CA SER A 116 -6.71 3.00 -7.08
C SER A 116 -5.61 1.97 -7.36
N LEU A 117 -5.54 0.91 -6.55
CA LEU A 117 -4.60 -0.19 -6.75
C LEU A 117 -4.92 -0.98 -8.02
N GLU A 118 -6.20 -1.22 -8.32
CA GLU A 118 -6.64 -1.92 -9.55
C GLU A 118 -6.22 -1.19 -10.84
N LYS A 119 -6.06 0.12 -10.79
CA LYS A 119 -5.57 0.90 -11.94
C LYS A 119 -4.05 0.84 -12.11
N ALA A 120 -3.33 0.63 -11.01
CA ALA A 120 -1.87 0.72 -10.99
C ALA A 120 -1.17 -0.64 -11.02
N TYR A 121 -1.84 -1.70 -10.56
CA TYR A 121 -1.25 -3.01 -10.34
C TYR A 121 -2.09 -4.13 -10.93
N THR A 122 -1.46 -5.29 -11.18
CA THR A 122 -2.20 -6.50 -11.56
C THR A 122 -2.97 -7.02 -10.34
N ALA A 123 -4.28 -7.14 -10.48
CA ALA A 123 -5.15 -7.68 -9.46
C ALA A 123 -4.89 -9.19 -9.25
N GLY A 124 -4.77 -9.57 -7.99
CA GLY A 124 -4.69 -10.95 -7.54
C GLY A 124 -6.02 -11.41 -6.91
N SER A 125 -5.91 -12.16 -5.82
CA SER A 125 -7.06 -12.71 -5.12
C SER A 125 -7.68 -11.71 -4.15
N LYS A 126 -9.00 -11.75 -4.01
CA LYS A 126 -9.78 -11.00 -3.00
C LYS A 126 -10.41 -11.98 -2.01
N PHE A 127 -10.30 -11.69 -0.72
CA PHE A 127 -10.83 -12.49 0.37
C PHE A 127 -11.67 -11.60 1.27
N HIS A 128 -12.97 -11.51 0.94
CA HIS A 128 -13.95 -10.73 1.69
C HIS A 128 -14.92 -11.71 2.37
N ARG A 129 -14.52 -12.24 3.51
CA ARG A 129 -15.25 -13.27 4.24
C ARG A 129 -15.52 -12.86 5.68
N GLN A 130 -16.71 -13.14 6.15
CA GLN A 130 -17.10 -13.15 7.55
C GLN A 130 -17.63 -14.53 7.90
N SER A 131 -17.48 -14.97 9.13
CA SER A 131 -18.00 -16.23 9.64
C SER A 131 -19.51 -16.36 9.36
N THR A 132 -20.00 -17.58 9.20
CA THR A 132 -21.43 -17.88 9.11
C THR A 132 -22.03 -18.23 10.46
N ASP A 133 -21.25 -18.17 11.54
CA ASP A 133 -21.72 -18.35 12.91
C ASP A 133 -22.82 -17.35 13.27
N SER A 134 -23.75 -17.78 14.11
CA SER A 134 -24.92 -16.98 14.50
C SER A 134 -24.59 -15.68 15.22
N TYR A 135 -23.40 -15.56 15.81
CA TYR A 135 -22.92 -14.37 16.48
C TYR A 135 -21.95 -13.59 15.60
N PHE A 136 -20.85 -14.21 15.14
CA PHE A 136 -19.81 -13.56 14.34
C PHE A 136 -20.25 -13.24 12.91
N GLY A 137 -21.25 -13.95 12.38
CA GLY A 137 -21.82 -13.70 11.06
C GLY A 137 -22.73 -12.48 10.97
N LYS A 138 -23.09 -11.86 12.10
CA LYS A 138 -23.94 -10.67 12.11
C LYS A 138 -23.17 -9.45 11.61
N PRO A 139 -23.79 -8.60 10.75
CA PRO A 139 -23.12 -7.40 10.22
C PRO A 139 -22.59 -6.45 11.30
N GLU A 140 -23.33 -6.28 12.41
CA GLU A 140 -22.95 -5.43 13.55
C GLU A 140 -21.73 -5.96 14.32
N ASN A 141 -21.33 -7.20 14.10
CA ASN A 141 -20.17 -7.82 14.73
C ASN A 141 -18.94 -7.88 13.80
N PHE A 142 -18.97 -7.23 12.64
CA PHE A 142 -17.90 -7.34 11.65
C PHE A 142 -16.52 -6.98 12.21
N THR A 143 -16.39 -5.83 12.88
CA THR A 143 -15.11 -5.40 13.43
C THR A 143 -14.64 -6.32 14.56
N TYR A 144 -15.57 -6.79 15.39
CA TYR A 144 -15.24 -7.77 16.42
C TYR A 144 -14.85 -9.13 15.81
N SER A 145 -15.48 -9.53 14.71
CA SER A 145 -15.13 -10.75 13.98
C SER A 145 -13.72 -10.67 13.37
N LEU A 146 -13.31 -9.51 12.86
CA LEU A 146 -11.92 -9.27 12.45
C LEU A 146 -10.96 -9.44 13.63
N LEU A 147 -11.27 -8.85 14.79
CA LEU A 147 -10.45 -8.95 16.01
C LEU A 147 -10.28 -10.39 16.49
N LYS A 148 -11.29 -11.24 16.25
CA LYS A 148 -11.30 -12.66 16.66
C LYS A 148 -10.84 -13.62 15.55
N ASN A 149 -10.38 -13.11 14.40
CA ASN A 149 -10.03 -13.90 13.22
C ASN A 149 -11.20 -14.71 12.62
N GLU A 150 -12.45 -14.31 12.93
CA GLU A 150 -13.68 -14.87 12.39
C GLU A 150 -14.13 -14.15 11.10
N ALA A 151 -13.45 -13.07 10.74
CA ALA A 151 -13.58 -12.39 9.46
C ALA A 151 -12.20 -12.13 8.86
N SER A 152 -12.15 -12.10 7.52
CA SER A 152 -10.97 -11.71 6.75
C SER A 152 -11.42 -10.78 5.63
N TRP A 153 -10.76 -9.63 5.51
CA TRP A 153 -11.06 -8.64 4.48
C TRP A 153 -9.76 -8.09 3.90
N PHE A 154 -9.32 -8.68 2.80
CA PHE A 154 -8.10 -8.26 2.13
C PHE A 154 -8.11 -8.55 0.64
N SER A 155 -7.30 -7.80 -0.10
CA SER A 155 -7.03 -7.98 -1.53
C SER A 155 -5.53 -7.99 -1.77
N LEU A 156 -5.12 -8.83 -2.70
CA LEU A 156 -3.73 -8.98 -3.13
C LEU A 156 -3.54 -8.38 -4.51
N TYR A 157 -2.41 -7.74 -4.72
CA TYR A 157 -1.99 -7.18 -6.00
C TYR A 157 -0.51 -7.47 -6.23
N SER A 158 -0.07 -7.31 -7.47
CA SER A 158 1.33 -7.47 -7.80
C SER A 158 1.78 -6.47 -8.88
N SER A 159 3.05 -6.13 -8.85
CA SER A 159 3.78 -5.49 -9.94
C SER A 159 4.90 -6.41 -10.44
N ALA A 160 5.74 -5.94 -11.37
CA ALA A 160 6.96 -6.67 -11.76
C ALA A 160 7.88 -6.91 -10.54
N ALA A 161 7.98 -5.94 -9.62
CA ALA A 161 8.95 -5.93 -8.53
C ALA A 161 8.37 -6.29 -7.15
N ALA A 162 7.09 -6.03 -6.88
CA ALA A 162 6.54 -6.11 -5.54
C ALA A 162 5.19 -6.80 -5.46
N ASP A 163 4.93 -7.43 -4.32
CA ASP A 163 3.61 -7.91 -3.91
C ASP A 163 2.97 -6.91 -2.96
N ILE A 164 1.65 -6.72 -3.10
CA ILE A 164 0.90 -5.72 -2.36
C ILE A 164 -0.30 -6.38 -1.69
N GLU A 165 -0.52 -6.08 -0.42
CA GLU A 165 -1.69 -6.49 0.35
C GLU A 165 -2.40 -5.24 0.89
N LEU A 166 -3.67 -5.11 0.58
CA LEU A 166 -4.58 -4.18 1.24
C LEU A 166 -5.51 -4.98 2.14
N SER A 167 -5.63 -4.61 3.41
CA SER A 167 -6.48 -5.32 4.37
C SER A 167 -7.19 -4.37 5.33
N ILE A 168 -8.29 -4.86 5.94
CA ILE A 168 -8.92 -4.20 7.09
C ILE A 168 -8.56 -5.01 8.34
N GLY A 169 -8.10 -4.31 9.38
CA GLY A 169 -7.84 -4.86 10.70
C GLY A 169 -8.74 -4.23 11.77
N ALA A 170 -8.71 -4.78 12.96
CA ALA A 170 -9.38 -4.25 14.14
C ALA A 170 -8.39 -4.07 15.28
N SER A 171 -8.45 -2.92 15.96
CA SER A 171 -7.68 -2.60 17.17
C SER A 171 -8.49 -2.73 18.45
N GLY A 172 -9.82 -2.86 18.31
CA GLY A 172 -10.79 -3.03 19.39
C GLY A 172 -12.05 -3.71 18.90
N THR A 173 -13.04 -3.83 19.77
CA THR A 173 -14.33 -4.49 19.45
C THR A 173 -15.16 -3.73 18.41
N SER A 174 -14.91 -2.41 18.28
CA SER A 174 -15.60 -1.52 17.36
C SER A 174 -14.67 -0.52 16.66
N ASP A 175 -13.36 -0.67 16.79
CA ASP A 175 -12.38 0.22 16.19
C ASP A 175 -11.62 -0.54 15.10
N SER A 176 -11.67 -0.02 13.88
CA SER A 176 -11.07 -0.63 12.70
C SER A 176 -10.04 0.28 12.05
N TYR A 177 -9.22 -0.26 11.16
CA TYR A 177 -8.23 0.46 10.37
C TYR A 177 -7.96 -0.27 9.06
N TRP A 178 -7.51 0.43 8.02
CA TRP A 178 -6.92 -0.24 6.87
C TRP A 178 -5.41 -0.37 7.04
N ARG A 179 -4.87 -1.42 6.42
CA ARG A 179 -3.43 -1.70 6.33
C ARG A 179 -3.07 -1.96 4.89
N LEU A 180 -1.98 -1.33 4.42
CA LEU A 180 -1.44 -1.48 3.08
C LEU A 180 0.04 -1.86 3.19
N ILE A 181 0.39 -3.04 2.68
CA ILE A 181 1.73 -3.60 2.75
C ILE A 181 2.27 -3.75 1.33
N TYR A 182 3.49 -3.33 1.11
CA TYR A 182 4.27 -3.58 -0.08
C TYR A 182 5.51 -4.38 0.29
N SER A 183 5.78 -5.47 -0.42
CA SER A 183 6.95 -6.33 -0.24
C SER A 183 7.71 -6.43 -1.56
N TYR A 184 8.94 -5.92 -1.59
CA TYR A 184 9.84 -6.05 -2.72
C TYR A 184 10.37 -7.48 -2.79
N ARG A 185 10.05 -8.23 -3.84
CA ARG A 185 10.29 -9.68 -3.92
C ARG A 185 11.76 -10.06 -3.77
N ASP A 186 12.66 -9.35 -4.44
CA ASP A 186 14.08 -9.69 -4.37
C ASP A 186 14.69 -9.33 -3.01
N GLY A 187 14.23 -8.23 -2.40
CA GLY A 187 14.60 -7.83 -1.04
C GLY A 187 14.09 -8.83 0.00
N GLU A 188 12.85 -9.31 -0.15
CA GLU A 188 12.29 -10.34 0.72
C GLU A 188 13.07 -11.65 0.64
N LYS A 189 13.43 -12.11 -0.57
CA LYS A 189 14.26 -13.33 -0.76
C LYS A 189 15.59 -13.19 -0.04
N LYS A 190 16.29 -12.04 -0.23
CA LYS A 190 17.56 -11.75 0.44
C LYS A 190 17.42 -11.74 1.96
N PHE A 191 16.37 -11.07 2.47
CA PHE A 191 16.08 -11.02 3.89
C PHE A 191 15.86 -12.42 4.47
N ARG A 192 15.03 -13.26 3.81
CA ARG A 192 14.76 -14.63 4.26
C ARG A 192 16.00 -15.51 4.24
N SER A 193 16.87 -15.37 3.23
CA SER A 193 18.16 -16.07 3.18
C SER A 193 19.07 -15.62 4.32
N GLY A 194 19.29 -14.31 4.49
CA GLY A 194 20.12 -13.78 5.56
C GLY A 194 19.63 -14.14 6.97
N LYS A 195 18.31 -14.23 7.17
CA LYS A 195 17.73 -14.71 8.44
C LYS A 195 18.13 -16.17 8.72
N LYS A 196 18.02 -17.03 7.68
CA LYS A 196 18.42 -18.44 7.80
C LYS A 196 19.91 -18.59 8.10
N ASP A 197 20.76 -17.80 7.42
CA ASP A 197 22.21 -17.84 7.63
C ASP A 197 22.56 -17.39 9.06
N ALA A 198 21.93 -16.31 9.56
CA ALA A 198 22.12 -15.83 10.93
C ALA A 198 21.64 -16.84 12.00
N GLU A 199 20.58 -17.61 11.73
CA GLU A 199 20.11 -18.69 12.61
C GLU A 199 21.10 -19.87 12.64
N LEU A 200 21.73 -20.19 11.50
CA LEU A 200 22.74 -21.25 11.40
C LEU A 200 24.04 -20.85 12.10
N ASP A 201 24.45 -19.58 11.98
CA ASP A 201 25.66 -19.08 12.66
C ASP A 201 25.54 -19.03 14.20
N ALA A 202 24.31 -19.09 14.72
CA ALA A 202 24.04 -19.10 16.16
C ALA A 202 24.08 -20.52 16.79
N LEU A 203 24.24 -21.60 15.98
CA LEU A 203 24.30 -23.00 16.42
C LEU A 203 25.75 -23.48 16.57
#